data_0529e6bf451796cc75ca683a4a01719a
#
_entry.id   0529e6bf451796cc75ca683a4a01719a
#
_cell.length_a   1.000
_cell.length_b   1.000
_cell.length_c   1.000
_cell.angle_alpha   90.00
_cell.angle_beta   90.00
_cell.angle_gamma   90.00
#
_symmetry.space_group_name_H-M   'P 1'
#
loop_
_entity.id
_entity.type
_entity.pdbx_description
1 polymer ?
#
loop_
_entity_poly.entity_id
_entity_poly.type
_entity_poly.pdbx_seq_one_letter_code
_entity_poly.pdbx_strand_id
1 'polypeptide(L)'
;MYIIGAHMDGLGYAEGANDNASGTAIVMEMARIFSSPDVRTERSIRFILWNNEETGLNGARAYVDQRRELQGKEDPAASRKYPEPRWLGMIQHDMMLYDHGMPRADGTLPPEQRPEADVNIEFAGTSKMAAESQALAWQLKAANDRYATDFPVMVGNRMSNTDSVPFQDYVAAISLREAERGSQVGSGWDPHWHQPTDLYATFSDKDFRLGLNAAQTTLAAAAQLAGATIK
;
A
#
# COMPACT_ATOMS: atom_id res chain seq x y z
N MET A 1 -13.43 -5.23 9.42
CA MET A 1 -12.12 -5.79 9.09
C MET A 1 -11.38 -4.80 8.21
N TYR A 2 -10.11 -4.52 8.49
CA TYR A 2 -9.22 -3.81 7.57
C TYR A 2 -8.52 -4.80 6.65
N ILE A 3 -8.21 -4.36 5.43
CA ILE A 3 -7.46 -5.14 4.44
C ILE A 3 -6.13 -4.40 4.20
N ILE A 4 -5.02 -5.11 4.30
CA ILE A 4 -3.69 -4.59 4.00
C ILE A 4 -3.10 -5.49 2.93
N GLY A 5 -2.75 -4.93 1.78
CA GLY A 5 -2.36 -5.69 0.61
C GLY A 5 -1.18 -5.10 -0.16
N ALA A 6 -0.62 -5.95 -1.00
CA ALA A 6 0.33 -5.65 -2.05
C ALA A 6 0.16 -6.70 -3.15
N HIS A 7 0.54 -6.44 -4.39
CA HIS A 7 0.65 -7.52 -5.35
C HIS A 7 2.00 -8.26 -5.21
N MET A 8 2.00 -9.52 -5.57
CA MET A 8 3.17 -10.39 -5.48
C MET A 8 3.66 -10.91 -6.83
N ASP A 9 2.93 -10.60 -7.89
CA ASP A 9 3.38 -10.83 -9.25
C ASP A 9 4.25 -9.66 -9.71
N GLY A 10 5.03 -9.90 -10.73
CA GLY A 10 5.86 -8.92 -11.40
C GLY A 10 6.06 -9.34 -12.85
N LEU A 11 6.66 -8.50 -13.65
CA LEU A 11 6.98 -8.82 -15.03
C LEU A 11 8.12 -9.83 -15.09
N GLY A 12 7.91 -10.92 -15.86
CA GLY A 12 8.74 -12.14 -15.82
C GLY A 12 10.19 -12.03 -16.32
N TYR A 13 10.73 -10.83 -16.51
CA TYR A 13 12.11 -10.58 -16.92
C TYR A 13 12.97 -9.86 -15.85
N ALA A 14 12.40 -9.59 -14.68
CA ALA A 14 13.07 -8.97 -13.54
C ALA A 14 12.73 -9.70 -12.23
N GLU A 15 13.39 -9.32 -11.13
CA GLU A 15 13.03 -9.80 -9.80
C GLU A 15 11.79 -9.11 -9.23
N GLY A 16 11.41 -7.94 -9.79
CA GLY A 16 10.33 -7.12 -9.26
C GLY A 16 10.65 -6.61 -7.85
N ALA A 17 11.90 -6.19 -7.62
CA ALA A 17 12.35 -5.85 -6.27
C ALA A 17 11.62 -4.63 -5.71
N ASN A 18 11.40 -3.61 -6.54
CA ASN A 18 10.55 -2.47 -6.20
C ASN A 18 9.09 -2.74 -6.57
N ASP A 19 8.84 -3.27 -7.76
CA ASP A 19 7.51 -3.53 -8.31
C ASP A 19 7.21 -5.06 -8.38
N ASN A 20 6.70 -5.73 -7.31
CA ASN A 20 6.31 -5.14 -6.04
C ASN A 20 6.72 -6.04 -4.85
N ALA A 21 7.96 -6.56 -4.85
CA ALA A 21 8.48 -7.26 -3.69
C ALA A 21 8.59 -6.31 -2.46
N SER A 22 8.80 -5.02 -2.70
CA SER A 22 8.84 -4.00 -1.66
C SER A 22 7.53 -3.93 -0.86
N GLY A 23 6.39 -3.80 -1.53
CA GLY A 23 5.06 -3.82 -0.92
C GLY A 23 4.74 -5.18 -0.30
N THR A 24 5.08 -6.28 -1.00
CA THR A 24 4.91 -7.64 -0.49
C THR A 24 5.65 -7.85 0.84
N ALA A 25 6.89 -7.39 0.96
CA ALA A 25 7.67 -7.47 2.20
C ALA A 25 7.01 -6.70 3.34
N ILE A 26 6.47 -5.51 3.08
CA ILE A 26 5.73 -4.73 4.08
C ILE A 26 4.51 -5.50 4.58
N VAL A 27 3.70 -6.06 3.69
CA VAL A 27 2.50 -6.84 4.07
C VAL A 27 2.87 -8.07 4.89
N MET A 28 3.93 -8.79 4.51
CA MET A 28 4.42 -9.96 5.25
C MET A 28 4.91 -9.57 6.65
N GLU A 29 5.63 -8.46 6.78
CA GLU A 29 6.10 -7.98 8.09
C GLU A 29 4.92 -7.53 8.98
N MET A 30 3.93 -6.83 8.41
CA MET A 30 2.69 -6.52 9.14
C MET A 30 2.01 -7.79 9.64
N ALA A 31 1.88 -8.81 8.80
CA ALA A 31 1.29 -10.09 9.17
C ALA A 31 2.07 -10.75 10.32
N ARG A 32 3.41 -10.72 10.25
CA ARG A 32 4.28 -11.26 11.31
C ARG A 32 4.05 -10.55 12.65
N ILE A 33 4.02 -9.21 12.66
CA ILE A 33 3.86 -8.41 13.87
C ILE A 33 2.48 -8.61 14.48
N PHE A 34 1.41 -8.48 13.69
CA PHE A 34 0.04 -8.61 14.19
C PHE A 34 -0.35 -10.05 14.56
N SER A 35 0.41 -11.05 14.11
CA SER A 35 0.25 -12.46 14.51
C SER A 35 1.02 -12.82 15.79
N SER A 36 1.78 -11.88 16.38
CA SER A 36 2.46 -12.11 17.65
C SER A 36 1.45 -12.47 18.75
N PRO A 37 1.75 -13.47 19.61
CA PRO A 37 0.87 -13.88 20.71
C PRO A 37 0.60 -12.77 21.74
N ASP A 38 1.46 -11.74 21.78
CA ASP A 38 1.32 -10.60 22.68
C ASP A 38 0.45 -9.49 22.11
N VAL A 39 0.13 -9.52 20.81
CA VAL A 39 -0.72 -8.53 20.16
C VAL A 39 -2.18 -9.00 20.17
N ARG A 40 -3.07 -8.08 20.53
CA ARG A 40 -4.52 -8.24 20.43
C ARG A 40 -5.10 -7.08 19.64
N THR A 41 -6.10 -7.34 18.81
CA THR A 41 -6.83 -6.31 18.07
C THR A 41 -8.32 -6.43 18.32
N GLU A 42 -9.01 -5.30 18.44
CA GLU A 42 -10.48 -5.25 18.53
C GLU A 42 -11.15 -5.54 17.18
N ARG A 43 -10.47 -5.19 16.09
CA ARG A 43 -10.95 -5.38 14.72
C ARG A 43 -10.00 -6.29 13.97
N SER A 44 -10.57 -7.19 13.18
CA SER A 44 -9.78 -8.09 12.34
C SER A 44 -8.99 -7.32 11.27
N ILE A 45 -7.79 -7.82 10.98
CA ILE A 45 -6.97 -7.39 9.85
C ILE A 45 -6.79 -8.59 8.94
N ARG A 46 -6.96 -8.39 7.63
CA ARG A 46 -6.67 -9.38 6.59
C ARG A 46 -5.48 -8.90 5.79
N PHE A 47 -4.44 -9.72 5.76
CA PHE A 47 -3.26 -9.49 4.93
C PHE A 47 -3.43 -10.27 3.64
N ILE A 48 -3.25 -9.61 2.49
CA ILE A 48 -3.47 -10.24 1.18
C ILE A 48 -2.29 -9.89 0.26
N LEU A 49 -1.81 -10.91 -0.44
CA LEU A 49 -0.91 -10.76 -1.57
C LEU A 49 -1.71 -11.05 -2.84
N TRP A 50 -1.89 -10.02 -3.66
CA TRP A 50 -2.65 -10.10 -4.90
C TRP A 50 -1.81 -10.75 -5.98
N ASN A 51 -2.47 -11.41 -6.93
CA ASN A 51 -1.84 -11.95 -8.12
C ASN A 51 -2.48 -11.35 -9.37
N ASN A 52 -1.71 -11.30 -10.45
CA ASN A 52 -2.16 -10.72 -11.73
C ASN A 52 -2.58 -9.23 -11.64
N GLU A 53 -1.86 -8.46 -10.84
CA GLU A 53 -1.95 -7.00 -10.85
C GLU A 53 -1.52 -6.46 -12.20
N GLU A 54 -0.33 -6.89 -12.64
CA GLU A 54 0.35 -6.49 -13.87
C GLU A 54 -0.43 -6.79 -15.16
N THR A 55 -1.43 -7.63 -15.06
CA THR A 55 -2.31 -8.01 -16.18
C THR A 55 -3.71 -7.37 -16.08
N GLY A 56 -3.89 -6.40 -15.18
CA GLY A 56 -5.12 -5.60 -15.05
C GLY A 56 -5.86 -5.76 -13.73
N LEU A 57 -5.17 -5.87 -12.60
CA LEU A 57 -5.73 -5.94 -11.24
C LEU A 57 -6.64 -7.16 -11.04
N ASN A 58 -6.36 -8.26 -11.75
CA ASN A 58 -7.32 -9.38 -11.88
C ASN A 58 -7.61 -10.05 -10.53
N GLY A 59 -6.59 -10.23 -9.69
CA GLY A 59 -6.76 -10.83 -8.36
C GLY A 59 -7.64 -9.99 -7.44
N ALA A 60 -7.37 -8.69 -7.36
CA ALA A 60 -8.15 -7.76 -6.55
C ALA A 60 -9.58 -7.60 -7.08
N ARG A 61 -9.77 -7.52 -8.40
CA ARG A 61 -11.10 -7.47 -9.03
C ARG A 61 -11.91 -8.72 -8.69
N ALA A 62 -11.32 -9.90 -8.90
CA ALA A 62 -11.99 -11.17 -8.61
C ALA A 62 -12.40 -11.26 -7.13
N TYR A 63 -11.52 -10.83 -6.22
CA TYR A 63 -11.83 -10.79 -4.79
C TYR A 63 -13.03 -9.87 -4.49
N VAL A 64 -13.01 -8.64 -5.00
CA VAL A 64 -14.10 -7.68 -4.78
C VAL A 64 -15.41 -8.21 -5.36
N ASP A 65 -15.40 -8.71 -6.58
CA ASP A 65 -16.61 -9.23 -7.24
C ASP A 65 -17.23 -10.42 -6.50
N GLN A 66 -16.40 -11.31 -5.96
CA GLN A 66 -16.87 -12.48 -5.21
C GLN A 66 -17.31 -12.16 -3.79
N ARG A 67 -16.75 -11.10 -3.15
CA ARG A 67 -16.84 -10.91 -1.71
C ARG A 67 -17.65 -9.69 -1.28
N ARG A 68 -17.78 -8.67 -2.12
CA ARG A 68 -18.45 -7.41 -1.74
C ARG A 68 -19.88 -7.60 -1.24
N GLU A 69 -20.62 -8.56 -1.84
CA GLU A 69 -22.01 -8.86 -1.45
C GLU A 69 -22.13 -9.80 -0.24
N LEU A 70 -21.02 -10.38 0.20
CA LEU A 70 -21.00 -11.32 1.33
C LEU A 70 -20.68 -10.62 2.66
N GLN A 71 -20.28 -9.37 2.62
CA GLN A 71 -19.85 -8.62 3.79
C GLN A 71 -20.89 -8.63 4.91
N GLY A 72 -20.49 -9.10 6.09
CA GLY A 72 -21.34 -9.15 7.27
C GLY A 72 -22.51 -10.11 7.19
N LYS A 73 -22.56 -11.01 6.20
CA LYS A 73 -23.56 -12.08 6.12
C LYS A 73 -23.07 -13.32 6.84
N GLU A 74 -23.95 -13.90 7.64
CA GLU A 74 -23.69 -15.17 8.31
C GLU A 74 -23.74 -16.33 7.33
N ASP A 75 -22.80 -17.27 7.47
CA ASP A 75 -22.79 -18.50 6.70
C ASP A 75 -22.24 -19.66 7.56
N PRO A 76 -23.01 -20.72 7.84
CA PRO A 76 -24.46 -20.81 7.59
C PRO A 76 -25.28 -19.84 8.46
N ALA A 77 -26.52 -19.58 8.06
CA ALA A 77 -27.42 -18.68 8.79
C ALA A 77 -27.53 -19.05 10.28
N ALA A 78 -27.58 -18.04 11.16
CA ALA A 78 -27.61 -18.16 12.60
C ALA A 78 -26.37 -18.83 13.27
N SER A 79 -25.28 -18.99 12.51
CA SER A 79 -24.03 -19.60 13.01
C SER A 79 -23.13 -18.63 13.80
N ARG A 80 -23.38 -17.32 13.68
CA ARG A 80 -22.49 -16.24 14.11
C ARG A 80 -21.10 -16.30 13.43
N LYS A 81 -20.99 -17.00 12.30
CA LYS A 81 -19.79 -17.04 11.47
C LYS A 81 -19.98 -16.09 10.29
N TYR A 82 -19.02 -15.23 10.08
CA TYR A 82 -19.01 -14.23 9.01
C TYR A 82 -17.78 -14.48 8.13
N PRO A 83 -17.89 -15.34 7.10
CA PRO A 83 -16.76 -15.67 6.21
C PRO A 83 -16.17 -14.43 5.55
N GLU A 84 -17.00 -13.40 5.31
CA GLU A 84 -16.56 -12.09 4.88
C GLU A 84 -17.04 -11.00 5.86
N PRO A 85 -16.22 -10.61 6.85
CA PRO A 85 -16.54 -9.49 7.72
C PRO A 85 -16.71 -8.18 6.94
N ARG A 86 -17.44 -7.22 7.49
CA ARG A 86 -17.54 -5.89 6.87
C ARG A 86 -16.17 -5.26 6.68
N TRP A 87 -15.91 -4.74 5.50
CA TRP A 87 -14.71 -3.99 5.19
C TRP A 87 -14.80 -2.59 5.84
N LEU A 88 -13.73 -2.19 6.50
CA LEU A 88 -13.61 -0.90 7.18
C LEU A 88 -12.59 0.02 6.49
N GLY A 89 -11.68 -0.55 5.73
CA GLY A 89 -10.69 0.17 4.96
C GLY A 89 -9.77 -0.81 4.23
N MET A 90 -9.20 -0.36 3.11
CA MET A 90 -8.21 -1.08 2.31
C MET A 90 -6.97 -0.19 2.15
N ILE A 91 -5.80 -0.74 2.49
CA ILE A 91 -4.49 -0.09 2.43
C ILE A 91 -3.62 -0.95 1.51
N GLN A 92 -3.26 -0.42 0.35
CA GLN A 92 -2.38 -1.05 -0.63
C GLN A 92 -0.97 -0.49 -0.51
N HIS A 93 0.04 -1.34 -0.76
CA HIS A 93 1.43 -0.93 -0.92
C HIS A 93 1.90 -1.31 -2.31
N ASP A 94 2.55 -0.36 -2.98
CA ASP A 94 2.95 -0.55 -4.36
C ASP A 94 4.15 0.34 -4.70
N MET A 95 5.33 -0.26 -4.88
CA MET A 95 6.59 0.42 -5.18
C MET A 95 7.01 1.42 -4.09
N MET A 96 7.86 0.97 -3.17
CA MET A 96 8.19 1.72 -1.94
C MET A 96 9.69 1.99 -1.75
N LEU A 97 10.51 1.91 -2.82
CA LEU A 97 11.96 2.05 -2.66
C LEU A 97 12.56 3.29 -3.31
N TYR A 98 11.94 3.83 -4.37
CA TYR A 98 12.62 4.79 -5.26
C TYR A 98 11.93 6.14 -5.34
N ASP A 99 12.50 7.18 -4.74
CA ASP A 99 12.09 8.57 -4.93
C ASP A 99 13.31 9.49 -5.10
N HIS A 100 13.96 9.39 -6.26
CA HIS A 100 15.15 10.17 -6.61
C HIS A 100 14.82 11.45 -7.38
N GLY A 101 13.54 11.69 -7.64
CA GLY A 101 13.06 12.91 -8.28
C GLY A 101 13.37 12.98 -9.78
N MET A 102 13.26 14.19 -10.31
CA MET A 102 13.43 14.46 -11.75
C MET A 102 14.85 14.18 -12.24
N PRO A 103 15.02 13.68 -13.46
CA PRO A 103 16.32 13.59 -14.11
C PRO A 103 17.03 14.96 -14.16
N ARG A 104 18.34 14.94 -14.04
CA ARG A 104 19.19 16.10 -14.31
C ARG A 104 19.11 16.51 -15.78
N ALA A 105 19.64 17.70 -16.10
CA ALA A 105 19.65 18.21 -17.47
C ALA A 105 20.37 17.30 -18.48
N ASP A 106 21.30 16.45 -18.03
CA ASP A 106 22.00 15.45 -18.83
C ASP A 106 21.25 14.12 -18.94
N GLY A 107 20.05 14.03 -18.37
CA GLY A 107 19.21 12.81 -18.34
C GLY A 107 19.58 11.81 -17.25
N THR A 108 20.58 12.08 -16.44
CA THR A 108 20.96 11.19 -15.31
C THR A 108 20.06 11.45 -14.11
N LEU A 109 19.70 10.37 -13.40
CA LEU A 109 18.99 10.47 -12.12
C LEU A 109 19.99 10.67 -10.97
N PRO A 110 19.62 11.44 -9.95
CA PRO A 110 20.40 11.49 -8.71
C PRO A 110 20.59 10.07 -8.13
N PRO A 111 21.78 9.75 -7.60
CA PRO A 111 22.03 8.41 -7.05
C PRO A 111 21.38 8.17 -5.68
N GLU A 112 20.76 9.17 -5.09
CA GLU A 112 20.15 9.12 -3.76
C GLU A 112 18.75 9.70 -3.80
N GLN A 113 17.92 9.32 -2.82
CA GLN A 113 16.60 9.90 -2.64
C GLN A 113 16.67 11.42 -2.68
N ARG A 114 15.67 12.07 -3.26
CA ARG A 114 15.58 13.54 -3.26
C ARG A 114 15.44 14.05 -1.81
N PRO A 115 15.91 15.27 -1.51
CA PRO A 115 15.79 15.83 -0.16
C PRO A 115 14.34 15.95 0.35
N GLU A 116 13.40 16.13 -0.58
CA GLU A 116 11.95 16.21 -0.34
C GLU A 116 11.21 14.87 -0.58
N ALA A 117 11.93 13.76 -0.65
CA ALA A 117 11.30 12.45 -0.78
C ALA A 117 10.24 12.21 0.29
N ASP A 118 9.15 11.60 -0.10
CA ASP A 118 7.99 11.39 0.76
C ASP A 118 7.38 10.00 0.57
N VAL A 119 6.56 9.60 1.52
CA VAL A 119 5.63 8.48 1.37
C VAL A 119 4.35 9.04 0.79
N ASN A 120 4.09 8.76 -0.47
CA ASN A 120 2.90 9.25 -1.13
C ASN A 120 1.69 8.34 -0.84
N ILE A 121 0.64 8.91 -0.26
CA ILE A 121 -0.63 8.22 -0.02
C ILE A 121 -1.68 8.76 -0.98
N GLU A 122 -2.17 7.91 -1.85
CA GLU A 122 -3.15 8.28 -2.86
C GLU A 122 -4.50 7.61 -2.65
N PHE A 123 -5.57 8.34 -2.95
CA PHE A 123 -6.93 7.85 -3.05
C PHE A 123 -7.59 8.32 -4.35
N ALA A 124 -8.72 7.71 -4.72
CA ALA A 124 -9.46 8.17 -5.91
C ALA A 124 -10.48 9.26 -5.53
N GLY A 125 -10.16 10.51 -5.87
CA GLY A 125 -11.00 11.66 -5.56
C GLY A 125 -12.37 11.67 -6.26
N THR A 126 -12.57 10.82 -7.26
CA THR A 126 -13.83 10.68 -8.02
C THR A 126 -14.63 9.42 -7.66
N SER A 127 -14.12 8.59 -6.74
CA SER A 127 -14.80 7.38 -6.28
C SER A 127 -15.98 7.68 -5.37
N LYS A 128 -16.86 6.69 -5.19
CA LYS A 128 -18.01 6.83 -4.26
C LYS A 128 -17.58 6.98 -2.81
N MET A 129 -16.41 6.43 -2.46
CA MET A 129 -15.86 6.48 -1.09
C MET A 129 -14.71 7.49 -0.98
N ALA A 130 -14.69 8.53 -1.83
CA ALA A 130 -13.59 9.51 -1.85
C ALA A 130 -13.40 10.22 -0.50
N ALA A 131 -14.47 10.62 0.17
CA ALA A 131 -14.40 11.32 1.45
C ALA A 131 -13.83 10.41 2.56
N GLU A 132 -14.31 9.17 2.62
CA GLU A 132 -13.83 8.16 3.58
C GLU A 132 -12.38 7.75 3.29
N SER A 133 -12.03 7.63 2.01
CA SER A 133 -10.65 7.35 1.58
C SER A 133 -9.71 8.49 1.95
N GLN A 134 -10.14 9.74 1.75
CA GLN A 134 -9.41 10.91 2.19
C GLN A 134 -9.20 10.89 3.72
N ALA A 135 -10.25 10.61 4.49
CA ALA A 135 -10.14 10.51 5.94
C ALA A 135 -9.17 9.43 6.38
N LEU A 136 -9.17 8.26 5.72
CA LEU A 136 -8.21 7.19 5.96
C LEU A 136 -6.77 7.63 5.65
N ALA A 137 -6.55 8.31 4.51
CA ALA A 137 -5.24 8.85 4.14
C ALA A 137 -4.70 9.83 5.20
N TRP A 138 -5.54 10.72 5.71
CA TRP A 138 -5.16 11.64 6.78
C TRP A 138 -4.88 10.95 8.12
N GLN A 139 -5.51 9.82 8.42
CA GLN A 139 -5.16 9.01 9.59
C GLN A 139 -3.77 8.40 9.45
N LEU A 140 -3.41 7.89 8.26
CA LEU A 140 -2.06 7.42 7.99
C LEU A 140 -1.04 8.55 8.06
N LYS A 141 -1.37 9.73 7.52
CA LYS A 141 -0.49 10.90 7.66
C LYS A 141 -0.26 11.25 9.13
N ALA A 142 -1.29 11.29 9.95
CA ALA A 142 -1.12 11.57 11.38
C ALA A 142 -0.28 10.51 12.11
N ALA A 143 -0.36 9.25 11.68
CA ALA A 143 0.50 8.19 12.19
C ALA A 143 1.97 8.37 11.73
N ASN A 144 2.20 8.75 10.48
CA ASN A 144 3.53 9.08 9.97
C ASN A 144 4.15 10.24 10.74
N ASP A 145 3.44 11.36 10.86
CA ASP A 145 3.91 12.57 11.55
C ASP A 145 4.37 12.30 12.99
N ARG A 146 3.88 11.21 13.59
CA ARG A 146 4.18 10.85 14.98
C ARG A 146 5.19 9.72 15.14
N TYR A 147 5.21 8.75 14.23
CA TYR A 147 5.93 7.49 14.44
C TYR A 147 6.89 7.11 13.30
N ALA A 148 6.85 7.81 12.17
CA ALA A 148 7.62 7.48 10.97
C ALA A 148 8.11 8.77 10.29
N THR A 149 8.92 9.55 11.00
CA THR A 149 9.24 10.95 10.66
C THR A 149 10.41 11.13 9.69
N ASP A 150 11.06 10.05 9.25
CA ASP A 150 12.21 10.15 8.35
C ASP A 150 11.80 10.65 6.96
N PHE A 151 10.63 10.25 6.50
CA PHE A 151 10.02 10.72 5.25
C PHE A 151 8.59 11.18 5.52
N PRO A 152 8.23 12.42 5.17
CA PRO A 152 6.89 12.94 5.40
C PRO A 152 5.87 12.22 4.50
N VAL A 153 4.60 12.27 4.89
CA VAL A 153 3.50 11.81 4.02
C VAL A 153 2.96 12.97 3.19
N MET A 154 2.87 12.74 1.89
CA MET A 154 2.04 13.53 0.98
C MET A 154 0.72 12.80 0.72
N VAL A 155 -0.38 13.54 0.58
CA VAL A 155 -1.70 12.97 0.30
C VAL A 155 -2.20 13.47 -1.05
N GLY A 156 -2.41 12.54 -1.98
CA GLY A 156 -2.91 12.81 -3.33
C GLY A 156 -4.30 12.21 -3.57
N ASN A 157 -4.98 12.66 -4.62
CA ASN A 157 -6.35 12.26 -4.95
C ASN A 157 -6.50 11.65 -6.35
N ARG A 158 -5.43 11.11 -6.92
CA ARG A 158 -5.37 10.65 -8.32
C ARG A 158 -5.18 9.15 -8.49
N MET A 159 -5.48 8.35 -7.47
CA MET A 159 -5.34 6.90 -7.57
C MET A 159 -6.21 6.32 -8.68
N SER A 160 -5.59 5.66 -9.66
CA SER A 160 -6.25 5.08 -10.82
C SER A 160 -5.72 3.70 -11.23
N ASN A 161 -4.63 3.25 -10.64
CA ASN A 161 -3.94 2.01 -11.03
C ASN A 161 -3.23 1.37 -9.83
N THR A 162 -3.60 0.27 -9.41
CA THR A 162 -3.14 -0.72 -8.46
C THR A 162 -4.34 -1.34 -7.73
N ASP A 163 -4.12 -2.33 -6.90
CA ASP A 163 -5.16 -3.19 -6.33
C ASP A 163 -6.13 -2.51 -5.36
N SER A 164 -5.89 -1.26 -4.96
CA SER A 164 -6.90 -0.47 -4.25
C SER A 164 -8.07 -0.04 -5.14
N VAL A 165 -7.85 0.05 -6.46
CA VAL A 165 -8.86 0.55 -7.42
C VAL A 165 -10.16 -0.24 -7.42
N PRO A 166 -10.19 -1.58 -7.41
CA PRO A 166 -11.44 -2.33 -7.33
C PRO A 166 -12.27 -2.07 -6.07
N PHE A 167 -11.65 -1.60 -4.99
CA PHE A 167 -12.30 -1.38 -3.70
C PHE A 167 -12.92 0.02 -3.54
N GLN A 168 -12.45 1.01 -4.27
CA GLN A 168 -12.67 2.43 -4.01
C GLN A 168 -14.12 2.92 -4.10
N ASP A 169 -15.02 2.10 -4.66
CA ASP A 169 -16.46 2.38 -4.68
C ASP A 169 -17.24 1.65 -3.58
N TYR A 170 -16.58 0.82 -2.78
CA TYR A 170 -17.21 -0.07 -1.78
C TYR A 170 -16.71 0.17 -0.36
N VAL A 171 -15.50 0.68 -0.21
CA VAL A 171 -14.86 0.95 1.09
C VAL A 171 -13.82 2.05 0.92
N ALA A 172 -13.45 2.73 2.00
CA ALA A 172 -12.28 3.61 2.02
C ALA A 172 -11.05 2.84 1.51
N ALA A 173 -10.45 3.28 0.41
CA ALA A 173 -9.33 2.59 -0.22
C ALA A 173 -8.23 3.58 -0.60
N ILE A 174 -7.01 3.27 -0.20
CA ILE A 174 -5.81 4.09 -0.42
C ILE A 174 -4.65 3.21 -0.86
N SER A 175 -3.65 3.85 -1.46
CA SER A 175 -2.38 3.22 -1.79
C SER A 175 -1.22 4.05 -1.30
N LEU A 176 -0.23 3.40 -0.69
CA LEU A 176 1.06 3.97 -0.40
C LEU A 176 2.01 3.64 -1.55
N ARG A 177 2.79 4.63 -1.96
CA ARG A 177 3.82 4.48 -2.98
C ARG A 177 4.95 5.48 -2.78
N GLU A 178 6.02 5.30 -3.55
CA GLU A 178 7.27 6.04 -3.40
C GLU A 178 7.23 7.47 -3.92
N ALA A 179 6.40 7.75 -4.91
CA ALA A 179 6.36 9.06 -5.56
C ALA A 179 4.96 9.41 -6.08
N GLU A 180 4.66 10.71 -6.12
CA GLU A 180 3.46 11.21 -6.77
C GLU A 180 3.63 11.16 -8.29
N ARG A 181 2.83 10.33 -8.96
CA ARG A 181 2.91 10.17 -10.41
C ARG A 181 2.53 11.43 -11.15
N GLY A 182 3.39 11.86 -12.04
CA GLY A 182 3.13 12.81 -13.10
C GLY A 182 3.32 14.28 -12.76
N SER A 183 3.29 14.70 -11.51
CA SER A 183 3.46 16.11 -11.16
C SER A 183 4.87 16.48 -10.71
N GLN A 184 5.56 15.56 -10.04
CA GLN A 184 6.87 15.83 -9.47
C GLN A 184 8.01 15.13 -10.20
N VAL A 185 7.76 13.99 -10.83
CA VAL A 185 8.82 13.11 -11.34
C VAL A 185 8.75 12.85 -12.85
N GLY A 186 7.67 13.22 -13.52
CA GLY A 186 7.54 13.04 -14.96
C GLY A 186 7.69 11.60 -15.42
N SER A 187 8.10 11.39 -16.66
CA SER A 187 8.23 10.06 -17.27
C SER A 187 9.48 9.28 -16.84
N GLY A 188 10.34 9.85 -16.00
CA GLY A 188 11.60 9.25 -15.58
C GLY A 188 11.69 9.02 -14.08
N TRP A 189 10.57 8.93 -13.39
CA TRP A 189 10.51 8.87 -11.94
C TRP A 189 11.19 7.62 -11.34
N ASP A 190 11.01 6.45 -11.94
CA ASP A 190 11.75 5.23 -11.63
C ASP A 190 12.21 4.58 -12.93
N PRO A 191 13.51 4.63 -13.26
CA PRO A 191 14.03 4.05 -14.50
C PRO A 191 14.03 2.52 -14.49
N HIS A 192 13.77 1.90 -13.35
CA HIS A 192 13.76 0.45 -13.16
C HIS A 192 12.34 -0.14 -13.27
N TRP A 193 11.31 0.71 -13.16
CA TRP A 193 9.92 0.29 -13.28
C TRP A 193 9.68 -0.44 -14.60
N HIS A 194 9.19 -1.68 -14.49
CA HIS A 194 8.95 -2.56 -15.63
C HIS A 194 10.20 -2.79 -16.51
N GLN A 195 11.39 -2.74 -15.92
CA GLN A 195 12.65 -2.97 -16.62
C GLN A 195 13.40 -4.18 -16.05
N PRO A 196 14.29 -4.84 -16.85
CA PRO A 196 15.13 -5.91 -16.35
C PRO A 196 16.06 -5.50 -15.19
N THR A 197 16.16 -4.22 -14.91
CA THR A 197 16.97 -3.64 -13.84
C THR A 197 16.23 -3.47 -12.52
N ASP A 198 14.96 -3.85 -12.43
CA ASP A 198 14.25 -3.93 -11.15
C ASP A 198 14.68 -5.17 -10.36
N LEU A 199 15.89 -5.08 -9.81
CA LEU A 199 16.60 -6.15 -9.09
C LEU A 199 16.90 -5.68 -7.66
N TYR A 200 16.95 -6.61 -6.71
CA TYR A 200 17.33 -6.29 -5.34
C TYR A 200 18.70 -5.56 -5.26
N ALA A 201 19.65 -5.96 -6.10
CA ALA A 201 20.99 -5.37 -6.14
C ALA A 201 21.02 -3.92 -6.70
N THR A 202 19.94 -3.47 -7.31
CA THR A 202 19.82 -2.11 -7.83
C THR A 202 19.59 -1.08 -6.73
N PHE A 203 18.90 -1.49 -5.67
CA PHE A 203 18.49 -0.60 -4.57
C PHE A 203 19.48 -0.68 -3.42
N SER A 204 19.71 0.45 -2.78
CA SER A 204 20.63 0.60 -1.65
C SER A 204 19.90 0.60 -0.31
N ASP A 205 20.66 0.49 0.79
CA ASP A 205 20.11 0.65 2.14
C ASP A 205 19.36 1.98 2.34
N LYS A 206 19.70 3.03 1.57
CA LYS A 206 19.01 4.31 1.62
C LYS A 206 17.62 4.24 1.02
N ASP A 207 17.48 3.48 -0.07
CA ASP A 207 16.20 3.23 -0.72
C ASP A 207 15.29 2.42 0.21
N PHE A 208 15.81 1.40 0.85
CA PHE A 208 15.07 0.60 1.84
C PHE A 208 14.57 1.40 3.04
N ARG A 209 15.16 2.55 3.37
CA ARG A 209 14.64 3.43 4.43
C ARG A 209 13.30 4.04 4.10
N LEU A 210 13.04 4.37 2.84
CA LEU A 210 11.72 4.85 2.40
C LEU A 210 10.66 3.76 2.63
N GLY A 211 10.95 2.53 2.21
CA GLY A 211 10.09 1.37 2.46
C GLY A 211 9.86 1.10 3.95
N LEU A 212 10.92 1.21 4.76
CA LEU A 212 10.81 1.08 6.22
C LEU A 212 9.88 2.15 6.81
N ASN A 213 10.02 3.40 6.36
CA ASN A 213 9.17 4.50 6.84
C ASN A 213 7.70 4.28 6.46
N ALA A 214 7.42 3.77 5.25
CA ALA A 214 6.07 3.39 4.84
C ALA A 214 5.51 2.23 5.69
N ALA A 215 6.34 1.24 6.01
CA ALA A 215 5.97 0.14 6.90
C ALA A 215 5.62 0.65 8.30
N GLN A 216 6.44 1.53 8.88
CA GLN A 216 6.19 2.15 10.19
C GLN A 216 4.90 2.98 10.18
N THR A 217 4.67 3.74 9.11
CA THR A 217 3.43 4.51 8.91
C THR A 217 2.20 3.60 8.93
N THR A 218 2.24 2.53 8.16
CA THR A 218 1.13 1.57 8.10
C THR A 218 0.95 0.81 9.40
N LEU A 219 2.05 0.37 10.04
CA LEU A 219 1.98 -0.32 11.33
C LEU A 219 1.28 0.54 12.39
N ALA A 220 1.71 1.80 12.53
CA ALA A 220 1.15 2.71 13.51
C ALA A 220 -0.33 3.01 13.23
N ALA A 221 -0.68 3.28 11.98
CA ALA A 221 -2.07 3.53 11.59
C ALA A 221 -2.95 2.29 11.79
N ALA A 222 -2.50 1.11 11.33
CA ALA A 222 -3.23 -0.14 11.46
C ALA A 222 -3.45 -0.53 12.92
N ALA A 223 -2.45 -0.31 13.79
CA ALA A 223 -2.57 -0.55 15.21
C ALA A 223 -3.67 0.34 15.84
N GLN A 224 -3.71 1.61 15.51
CA GLN A 224 -4.75 2.53 15.99
C GLN A 224 -6.13 2.16 15.42
N LEU A 225 -6.22 1.94 14.12
CA LEU A 225 -7.46 1.59 13.43
C LEU A 225 -8.06 0.27 13.92
N ALA A 226 -7.23 -0.71 14.19
CA ALA A 226 -7.67 -2.03 14.66
C ALA A 226 -7.86 -2.09 16.19
N GLY A 227 -7.52 -1.04 16.94
CA GLY A 227 -7.55 -1.05 18.40
C GLY A 227 -6.55 -2.06 18.97
N ALA A 228 -5.31 -2.03 18.49
CA ALA A 228 -4.28 -2.96 18.93
C ALA A 228 -3.78 -2.64 20.35
N THR A 229 -3.56 -3.69 21.13
CA THR A 229 -2.96 -3.62 22.46
C THR A 229 -1.88 -4.69 22.60
N ILE A 230 -0.91 -4.43 23.46
CA ILE A 230 0.12 -5.39 23.85
C ILE A 230 -0.21 -5.87 25.26
N LYS A 231 -0.10 -7.18 25.51
CA LYS A 231 -0.31 -7.79 26.83
C LYS A 231 0.86 -7.53 27.76
#